data_26b8e7d0280e01641c6d6ce1b7051cd5
#
_entry.id   26b8e7d0280e01641c6d6ce1b7051cd5
#
_cell.length_a   1.000
_cell.length_b   1.000
_cell.length_c   1.000
_cell.angle_alpha   90.00
_cell.angle_beta   90.00
_cell.angle_gamma   90.00
#
_symmetry.space_group_name_H-M   'P 1'
#
loop_
_entity.id
_entity.type
_entity.pdbx_description
1 polymer ?
#
loop_
_entity_poly.entity_id
_entity_poly.type
_entity_poly.pdbx_seq_one_letter_code
_entity_poly.pdbx_strand_id
1 'polypeptide(L)'
;FGPIQLNGKFVKNIHPDEKEAKEIKKYVKKTLKKTSLPDKGRFATAVLVGATNRAVYDVYLEYCDETEPAGEKLIEYDKLKKLCRHLVRSSDRSMLVLKNAPEKIYTLTTAAVILRAILKHFGVANIVVSDFGVKEGYLALAAGGEAEGELSPLDEIVAPAPAVYAEEKKKGKKSEAASDEKGKNGRKSAALPKEKNGR
;
A
#
# COMPACT_ATOMS: atom_id res chain seq x y z
N PHE A 1 -7.36 -12.24 -6.97
CA PHE A 1 -6.53 -11.39 -7.86
C PHE A 1 -5.06 -11.47 -7.45
N GLY A 2 -4.16 -11.35 -8.41
CA GLY A 2 -2.71 -11.36 -8.16
C GLY A 2 -1.98 -10.33 -9.04
N PRO A 3 -0.68 -10.08 -8.77
CA PRO A 3 0.10 -9.08 -9.51
C PRO A 3 0.12 -9.31 -11.02
N ILE A 4 0.31 -10.55 -11.48
CA ILE A 4 0.33 -10.90 -12.90
C ILE A 4 -1.01 -10.59 -13.56
N GLN A 5 -2.12 -11.02 -12.93
CA GLN A 5 -3.47 -10.81 -13.45
C GLN A 5 -3.81 -9.31 -13.56
N LEU A 6 -3.50 -8.53 -12.52
CA LEU A 6 -3.82 -7.10 -12.52
C LEU A 6 -2.87 -6.31 -13.41
N ASN A 7 -1.60 -6.75 -13.54
CA ASN A 7 -0.69 -6.18 -14.51
C ASN A 7 -1.23 -6.33 -15.93
N GLY A 8 -1.55 -7.56 -16.36
CA GLY A 8 -2.12 -7.82 -17.69
C GLY A 8 -3.46 -7.12 -17.95
N LYS A 9 -4.23 -6.80 -16.88
CA LYS A 9 -5.54 -6.13 -17.03
C LYS A 9 -5.44 -4.62 -17.13
N PHE A 10 -4.51 -3.98 -16.43
CA PHE A 10 -4.50 -2.52 -16.23
C PHE A 10 -3.25 -1.84 -16.74
N VAL A 11 -2.13 -2.56 -16.91
CA VAL A 11 -0.82 -1.98 -17.19
C VAL A 11 -0.47 -2.20 -18.66
N LYS A 12 -0.15 -1.13 -19.36
CA LYS A 12 0.19 -1.16 -20.80
C LYS A 12 1.69 -1.26 -21.06
N ASN A 13 2.49 -0.76 -20.11
CA ASN A 13 3.94 -0.71 -20.20
C ASN A 13 4.57 -1.67 -19.17
N ILE A 14 5.87 -1.55 -18.94
CA ILE A 14 6.61 -2.34 -17.94
C ILE A 14 6.08 -2.06 -16.53
N HIS A 15 5.86 -0.78 -16.20
CA HIS A 15 5.37 -0.34 -14.90
C HIS A 15 4.06 0.43 -15.05
N PRO A 16 3.13 0.31 -14.10
CA PRO A 16 1.91 1.11 -14.11
C PRO A 16 2.22 2.59 -13.95
N ASP A 17 1.53 3.41 -14.71
CA ASP A 17 1.47 4.85 -14.51
C ASP A 17 0.54 5.22 -13.35
N GLU A 18 0.39 6.54 -13.07
CA GLU A 18 -0.46 7.02 -11.96
C GLU A 18 -1.95 6.68 -12.15
N LYS A 19 -2.44 6.70 -13.39
CA LYS A 19 -3.84 6.39 -13.69
C LYS A 19 -4.09 4.90 -13.51
N GLU A 20 -3.22 4.07 -14.08
CA GLU A 20 -3.26 2.62 -13.97
C GLU A 20 -3.13 2.16 -12.51
N ALA A 21 -2.20 2.75 -11.74
CA ALA A 21 -2.06 2.47 -10.31
C ALA A 21 -3.30 2.88 -9.50
N LYS A 22 -4.01 3.95 -9.89
CA LYS A 22 -5.30 4.33 -9.28
C LYS A 22 -6.40 3.31 -9.58
N GLU A 23 -6.47 2.83 -10.83
CA GLU A 23 -7.45 1.80 -11.22
C GLU A 23 -7.19 0.46 -10.52
N ILE A 24 -5.92 0.03 -10.41
CA ILE A 24 -5.53 -1.14 -9.62
C ILE A 24 -6.04 -1.01 -8.17
N LYS A 25 -5.74 0.11 -7.50
CA LYS A 25 -6.18 0.36 -6.11
C LYS A 25 -7.70 0.33 -5.98
N LYS A 26 -8.41 0.94 -6.93
CA LYS A 26 -9.88 0.96 -6.96
C LYS A 26 -10.46 -0.44 -7.13
N TYR A 27 -9.87 -1.23 -8.03
CA TYR A 27 -10.26 -2.62 -8.26
C TYR A 27 -10.04 -3.48 -6.99
N VAL A 28 -8.84 -3.43 -6.38
CA VAL A 28 -8.52 -4.14 -5.14
C VAL A 28 -9.50 -3.77 -4.04
N LYS A 29 -9.74 -2.48 -3.81
CA LYS A 29 -10.70 -1.99 -2.80
C LYS A 29 -12.12 -2.50 -3.06
N LYS A 30 -12.57 -2.48 -4.33
CA LYS A 30 -13.90 -2.97 -4.71
C LYS A 30 -14.03 -4.47 -4.46
N THR A 31 -12.98 -5.25 -4.77
CA THR A 31 -12.96 -6.70 -4.57
C THR A 31 -12.97 -7.05 -3.09
N LEU A 32 -12.12 -6.41 -2.28
CA LEU A 32 -12.08 -6.63 -0.83
C LEU A 32 -13.41 -6.33 -0.14
N LYS A 33 -14.14 -5.31 -0.59
CA LYS A 33 -15.48 -4.99 -0.05
C LYS A 33 -16.54 -6.04 -0.35
N LYS A 34 -16.31 -6.91 -1.36
CA LYS A 34 -17.24 -7.99 -1.74
C LYS A 34 -16.94 -9.30 -1.02
N THR A 35 -15.84 -9.37 -0.31
CA THR A 35 -15.46 -10.55 0.47
C THR A 35 -15.99 -10.42 1.88
N SER A 36 -16.29 -11.56 2.52
CA SER A 36 -16.68 -11.65 3.93
C SER A 36 -15.48 -11.56 4.87
N LEU A 37 -14.42 -10.84 4.47
CA LEU A 37 -13.26 -10.62 5.30
C LEU A 37 -13.57 -9.65 6.45
N PRO A 38 -12.88 -9.80 7.59
CA PRO A 38 -13.11 -8.95 8.75
C PRO A 38 -12.93 -7.46 8.45
N ASP A 39 -13.58 -6.64 9.25
CA ASP A 39 -13.55 -5.19 9.12
C ASP A 39 -12.18 -4.59 9.42
N LYS A 40 -12.02 -3.35 8.98
CA LYS A 40 -10.84 -2.54 9.22
C LYS A 40 -10.53 -2.39 10.71
N GLY A 41 -9.25 -2.59 11.06
CA GLY A 41 -8.75 -2.41 12.44
C GLY A 41 -8.87 -3.66 13.31
N ARG A 42 -9.32 -4.78 12.74
CA ARG A 42 -9.37 -6.06 13.46
C ARG A 42 -7.99 -6.72 13.58
N PHE A 43 -7.06 -6.39 12.68
CA PHE A 43 -5.70 -6.96 12.69
C PHE A 43 -4.67 -5.87 12.97
N ALA A 44 -3.83 -6.08 13.98
CA ALA A 44 -2.72 -5.19 14.29
C ALA A 44 -1.49 -5.49 13.41
N THR A 45 -1.28 -6.76 13.07
CA THR A 45 -0.10 -7.23 12.35
C THR A 45 -0.48 -7.95 11.06
N ALA A 46 0.28 -7.71 10.00
CA ALA A 46 0.27 -8.49 8.77
C ALA A 46 1.60 -9.22 8.61
N VAL A 47 1.54 -10.52 8.38
CA VAL A 47 2.72 -11.31 8.01
C VAL A 47 2.71 -11.51 6.50
N LEU A 48 3.73 -11.00 5.83
CA LEU A 48 3.90 -11.10 4.39
C LEU A 48 4.71 -12.35 4.06
N VAL A 49 4.13 -13.25 3.29
CA VAL A 49 4.77 -14.51 2.88
C VAL A 49 4.93 -14.57 1.36
N GLY A 50 5.93 -15.32 0.91
CA GLY A 50 6.16 -15.63 -0.51
C GLY A 50 7.11 -14.69 -1.24
N ALA A 51 7.67 -15.19 -2.35
CA ALA A 51 8.78 -14.57 -3.09
C ALA A 51 8.48 -13.13 -3.58
N THR A 52 7.25 -12.81 -3.95
CA THR A 52 6.91 -11.47 -4.40
C THR A 52 6.97 -10.44 -3.26
N ASN A 53 6.54 -10.83 -2.05
CA ASN A 53 6.59 -9.93 -0.89
C ASN A 53 8.02 -9.76 -0.39
N ARG A 54 8.86 -10.81 -0.45
CA ARG A 54 10.31 -10.70 -0.19
C ARG A 54 10.97 -9.75 -1.18
N ALA A 55 10.70 -9.88 -2.48
CA ALA A 55 11.22 -8.95 -3.49
C ALA A 55 10.78 -7.49 -3.27
N VAL A 56 9.55 -7.27 -2.78
CA VAL A 56 9.11 -5.91 -2.37
C VAL A 56 9.93 -5.42 -1.18
N TYR A 57 10.27 -6.31 -0.25
CA TYR A 57 11.10 -5.98 0.91
C TYR A 57 12.54 -5.64 0.52
N ASP A 58 13.16 -6.41 -0.38
CA ASP A 58 14.52 -6.15 -0.87
C ASP A 58 14.62 -4.76 -1.52
N VAL A 59 13.63 -4.43 -2.36
CA VAL A 59 13.52 -3.11 -2.98
C VAL A 59 13.21 -2.02 -1.94
N TYR A 60 12.49 -2.34 -0.87
CA TYR A 60 12.22 -1.42 0.23
C TYR A 60 13.49 -1.07 1.01
N LEU A 61 14.33 -2.06 1.33
CA LEU A 61 15.61 -1.84 2.00
C LEU A 61 16.52 -0.92 1.18
N GLU A 62 16.70 -1.22 -0.10
CA GLU A 62 17.49 -0.39 -1.02
C GLU A 62 16.94 1.04 -1.12
N TYR A 63 15.62 1.19 -1.24
CA TYR A 63 14.99 2.51 -1.33
C TYR A 63 15.18 3.34 -0.05
N CYS A 64 15.21 2.68 1.11
CA CYS A 64 15.37 3.33 2.41
C CYS A 64 16.83 3.49 2.83
N ASP A 65 17.78 2.96 2.04
CA ASP A 65 19.20 2.85 2.40
C ASP A 65 19.38 2.11 3.74
N GLU A 66 18.64 1.02 3.90
CA GLU A 66 18.64 0.18 5.09
C GLU A 66 19.30 -1.17 4.79
N THR A 67 20.03 -1.72 5.76
CA THR A 67 20.58 -3.07 5.69
C THR A 67 19.58 -4.07 6.28
N GLU A 68 19.65 -5.31 5.79
CA GLU A 68 18.82 -6.37 6.33
C GLU A 68 19.13 -6.61 7.82
N PRO A 69 18.11 -6.55 8.71
CA PRO A 69 18.33 -6.76 10.13
C PRO A 69 18.61 -8.23 10.43
N ALA A 70 19.39 -8.49 11.49
CA ALA A 70 19.64 -9.85 12.00
C ALA A 70 18.39 -10.49 12.66
N GLY A 71 17.33 -9.73 12.86
CA GLY A 71 16.09 -10.15 13.53
C GLY A 71 14.86 -10.08 12.61
N GLU A 72 13.75 -9.60 13.14
CA GLU A 72 12.50 -9.51 12.40
C GLU A 72 12.60 -8.50 11.24
N LYS A 73 12.15 -8.93 10.07
CA LYS A 73 12.06 -8.11 8.86
C LYS A 73 10.80 -7.27 8.88
N LEU A 74 10.94 -6.00 9.25
CA LEU A 74 9.83 -5.08 9.43
C LEU A 74 9.72 -4.10 8.26
N ILE A 75 8.50 -3.74 7.90
CA ILE A 75 8.20 -2.66 6.94
C ILE A 75 7.39 -1.58 7.65
N GLU A 76 7.87 -0.35 7.61
CA GLU A 76 7.09 0.81 8.02
C GLU A 76 6.10 1.21 6.92
N TYR A 77 4.82 1.31 7.26
CA TYR A 77 3.77 1.62 6.28
C TYR A 77 4.02 2.94 5.54
N ASP A 78 4.50 3.98 6.22
CA ASP A 78 4.74 5.28 5.58
C ASP A 78 5.95 5.26 4.63
N LYS A 79 7.00 4.51 4.93
CA LYS A 79 8.11 4.26 4.01
C LYS A 79 7.66 3.44 2.80
N LEU A 80 6.87 2.38 3.01
CA LEU A 80 6.26 1.60 1.92
C LEU A 80 5.36 2.48 1.01
N LYS A 81 4.62 3.40 1.59
CA LYS A 81 3.81 4.35 0.84
C LYS A 81 4.65 5.30 -0.03
N LYS A 82 5.82 5.73 0.47
CA LYS A 82 6.80 6.54 -0.29
C LYS A 82 7.41 5.71 -1.41
N LEU A 83 7.87 4.50 -1.13
CA LEU A 83 8.36 3.55 -2.12
C LEU A 83 7.34 3.31 -3.24
N CYS A 84 6.09 2.99 -2.90
CA CYS A 84 5.03 2.79 -3.90
C CYS A 84 4.79 4.03 -4.79
N ARG A 85 5.00 5.23 -4.26
CA ARG A 85 4.90 6.47 -5.04
C ARG A 85 6.09 6.60 -5.97
N HIS A 86 7.29 6.31 -5.49
CA HIS A 86 8.52 6.31 -6.27
C HIS A 86 8.42 5.31 -7.44
N LEU A 87 8.06 4.06 -7.17
CA LEU A 87 7.90 3.01 -8.20
C LEU A 87 6.86 3.36 -9.28
N VAL A 88 5.90 4.23 -9.01
CA VAL A 88 4.90 4.66 -9.99
C VAL A 88 5.36 5.89 -10.77
N ARG A 89 6.12 6.81 -10.17
CA ARG A 89 6.39 8.15 -10.71
C ARG A 89 7.81 8.36 -11.19
N SER A 90 8.79 7.73 -10.55
CA SER A 90 10.20 8.04 -10.79
C SER A 90 10.70 7.44 -12.11
N SER A 91 11.67 8.11 -12.74
CA SER A 91 12.33 7.65 -13.97
C SER A 91 13.31 6.51 -13.72
N ASP A 92 13.90 6.45 -12.52
CA ASP A 92 14.89 5.44 -12.11
C ASP A 92 14.28 4.16 -11.53
N ARG A 93 12.94 4.09 -11.44
CA ARG A 93 12.19 2.95 -10.88
C ARG A 93 12.60 1.59 -11.46
N SER A 94 12.89 1.53 -12.77
CA SER A 94 13.31 0.28 -13.42
C SER A 94 14.68 -0.16 -12.92
N MET A 95 15.61 0.76 -12.71
CA MET A 95 16.95 0.46 -12.19
C MET A 95 16.89 -0.05 -10.76
N LEU A 96 16.05 0.56 -9.93
CA LEU A 96 15.83 0.12 -8.55
C LEU A 96 15.30 -1.32 -8.50
N VAL A 97 14.34 -1.67 -9.37
CA VAL A 97 13.79 -3.02 -9.45
C VAL A 97 14.80 -4.01 -10.03
N LEU A 98 15.50 -3.64 -11.13
CA LEU A 98 16.49 -4.51 -11.77
C LEU A 98 17.67 -4.85 -10.85
N LYS A 99 18.08 -3.91 -9.99
CA LYS A 99 19.17 -4.14 -9.02
C LYS A 99 18.80 -5.20 -7.98
N ASN A 100 17.54 -5.26 -7.52
CA ASN A 100 17.14 -6.04 -6.35
C ASN A 100 16.24 -7.24 -6.67
N ALA A 101 15.45 -7.17 -7.75
CA ALA A 101 14.50 -8.22 -8.12
C ALA A 101 14.26 -8.23 -9.65
N PRO A 102 15.31 -8.52 -10.47
CA PRO A 102 15.21 -8.44 -11.93
C PRO A 102 14.12 -9.32 -12.53
N GLU A 103 13.89 -10.50 -11.95
CA GLU A 103 12.84 -11.45 -12.39
C GLU A 103 11.42 -10.93 -12.14
N LYS A 104 11.25 -9.87 -11.37
CA LYS A 104 9.96 -9.25 -11.03
C LYS A 104 9.74 -7.90 -11.74
N ILE A 105 10.58 -7.52 -12.69
CA ILE A 105 10.55 -6.20 -13.34
C ILE A 105 9.15 -5.80 -13.84
N TYR A 106 8.39 -6.73 -14.38
CA TYR A 106 7.04 -6.47 -14.90
C TYR A 106 5.95 -6.44 -13.82
N THR A 107 6.17 -7.02 -12.67
CA THR A 107 5.08 -7.27 -11.70
C THR A 107 5.28 -6.62 -10.34
N LEU A 108 6.51 -6.26 -9.98
CA LEU A 108 6.84 -5.78 -8.65
C LEU A 108 6.12 -4.47 -8.29
N THR A 109 6.11 -3.50 -9.21
CA THR A 109 5.39 -2.24 -8.97
C THR A 109 3.89 -2.47 -8.76
N THR A 110 3.29 -3.33 -9.58
CA THR A 110 1.89 -3.74 -9.42
C THR A 110 1.66 -4.45 -8.08
N ALA A 111 2.57 -5.35 -7.68
CA ALA A 111 2.51 -6.04 -6.39
C ALA A 111 2.59 -5.06 -5.21
N ALA A 112 3.52 -4.12 -5.23
CA ALA A 112 3.63 -3.09 -4.19
C ALA A 112 2.37 -2.21 -4.08
N VAL A 113 1.76 -1.86 -5.22
CA VAL A 113 0.49 -1.11 -5.26
C VAL A 113 -0.66 -1.91 -4.66
N ILE A 114 -0.75 -3.21 -4.97
CA ILE A 114 -1.76 -4.13 -4.42
C ILE A 114 -1.55 -4.28 -2.91
N LEU A 115 -0.33 -4.61 -2.48
CA LEU A 115 0.05 -4.78 -1.08
C LEU A 115 -0.35 -3.55 -0.26
N ARG A 116 0.07 -2.37 -0.68
CA ARG A 116 -0.31 -1.12 -0.03
C ARG A 116 -1.82 -0.91 0.04
N ALA A 117 -2.57 -1.30 -0.99
CA ALA A 117 -4.02 -1.15 -0.99
C ALA A 117 -4.69 -2.09 0.01
N ILE A 118 -4.19 -3.32 0.17
CA ILE A 118 -4.64 -4.32 1.13
C ILE A 118 -4.34 -3.84 2.56
N LEU A 119 -3.08 -3.50 2.85
CA LEU A 119 -2.66 -3.02 4.18
C LEU A 119 -3.46 -1.79 4.63
N LYS A 120 -3.70 -0.86 3.70
CA LYS A 120 -4.56 0.31 3.95
C LYS A 120 -6.01 -0.08 4.24
N HIS A 121 -6.53 -1.09 3.54
CA HIS A 121 -7.92 -1.53 3.73
C HIS A 121 -8.12 -2.07 5.14
N PHE A 122 -7.22 -2.92 5.62
CA PHE A 122 -7.29 -3.49 6.96
C PHE A 122 -6.79 -2.56 8.07
N GLY A 123 -6.05 -1.51 7.73
CA GLY A 123 -5.51 -0.56 8.72
C GLY A 123 -4.43 -1.18 9.61
N VAL A 124 -3.63 -2.07 9.04
CA VAL A 124 -2.55 -2.78 9.75
C VAL A 124 -1.47 -1.81 10.20
N ALA A 125 -1.02 -1.97 11.44
CA ALA A 125 0.04 -1.16 12.05
C ALA A 125 1.43 -1.79 11.84
N ASN A 126 1.55 -3.09 12.08
CA ASN A 126 2.81 -3.81 12.00
C ASN A 126 2.86 -4.68 10.74
N ILE A 127 3.95 -4.63 10.02
CA ILE A 127 4.13 -5.39 8.79
C ILE A 127 5.43 -6.16 8.92
N VAL A 128 5.33 -7.49 9.00
CA VAL A 128 6.45 -8.41 9.14
C VAL A 128 6.62 -9.17 7.82
N VAL A 129 7.85 -9.37 7.37
CA VAL A 129 8.14 -10.19 6.18
C VAL A 129 8.75 -11.50 6.63
N SER A 130 8.14 -12.61 6.21
CA SER A 130 8.60 -13.95 6.55
C SER A 130 9.46 -14.54 5.43
N ASP A 131 10.56 -15.18 5.79
CA ASP A 131 11.36 -16.00 4.88
C ASP A 131 10.69 -17.32 4.55
N PHE A 132 9.79 -17.76 5.41
CA PHE A 132 9.03 -18.99 5.23
C PHE A 132 7.76 -18.72 4.42
N GLY A 133 7.36 -19.69 3.64
CA GLY A 133 6.15 -19.66 2.84
C GLY A 133 5.25 -20.85 3.12
N VAL A 134 4.23 -21.04 2.28
CA VAL A 134 3.28 -22.15 2.40
C VAL A 134 3.97 -23.52 2.32
N LYS A 135 5.03 -23.64 1.50
CA LYS A 135 5.77 -24.91 1.33
C LYS A 135 6.50 -25.33 2.60
N GLU A 136 7.21 -24.37 3.21
CA GLU A 136 7.94 -24.58 4.44
C GLU A 136 6.99 -24.88 5.61
N GLY A 137 5.85 -24.18 5.68
CA GLY A 137 4.80 -24.46 6.66
C GLY A 137 4.21 -25.87 6.50
N TYR A 138 3.92 -26.29 5.26
CA TYR A 138 3.43 -27.62 4.99
C TYR A 138 4.45 -28.72 5.36
N LEU A 139 5.73 -28.52 5.01
CA LEU A 139 6.81 -29.45 5.39
C LEU A 139 6.96 -29.55 6.91
N ALA A 140 6.89 -28.45 7.62
CA ALA A 140 6.96 -28.45 9.08
C ALA A 140 5.80 -29.25 9.70
N LEU A 141 4.58 -29.08 9.20
CA LEU A 141 3.42 -29.84 9.63
C LEU A 141 3.56 -31.34 9.31
N ALA A 142 4.04 -31.68 8.10
CA ALA A 142 4.21 -33.08 7.68
C ALA A 142 5.34 -33.78 8.44
N ALA A 143 6.45 -33.09 8.76
CA ALA A 143 7.59 -33.65 9.47
C ALA A 143 7.38 -33.73 10.99
N GLY A 144 6.60 -32.84 11.57
CA GLY A 144 6.36 -32.77 13.01
C GLY A 144 5.44 -33.86 13.56
N GLY A 145 4.73 -34.60 12.71
CA GLY A 145 3.85 -35.71 13.12
C GLY A 145 2.67 -35.32 14.01
N GLU A 146 2.55 -34.05 14.37
CA GLU A 146 1.53 -33.50 15.27
C GLU A 146 0.92 -32.23 14.65
N ALA A 147 0.07 -32.44 13.66
CA ALA A 147 -0.89 -31.40 13.28
C ALA A 147 -2.09 -31.37 14.26
N GLU A 148 -1.88 -31.79 15.50
CA GLU A 148 -2.86 -31.70 16.59
C GLU A 148 -2.59 -30.51 17.53
N GLY A 149 -1.88 -29.51 17.09
CA GLY A 149 -1.95 -28.21 17.73
C GLY A 149 -3.25 -27.54 17.30
N GLU A 150 -4.19 -27.36 18.21
CA GLU A 150 -5.28 -26.39 18.02
C GLU A 150 -4.63 -25.10 17.50
N LEU A 151 -4.94 -24.75 16.26
CA LEU A 151 -4.68 -23.39 15.78
C LEU A 151 -5.40 -22.49 16.77
N SER A 152 -4.66 -21.72 17.56
CA SER A 152 -5.25 -20.72 18.46
C SER A 152 -6.35 -19.99 17.70
N PRO A 153 -7.55 -19.85 18.27
CA PRO A 153 -8.64 -19.19 17.59
C PRO A 153 -8.15 -17.85 17.08
N LEU A 154 -8.52 -17.48 15.87
CA LEU A 154 -8.16 -16.18 15.24
C LEU A 154 -8.40 -14.98 16.17
N ASP A 155 -9.20 -15.17 17.20
CA ASP A 155 -9.53 -14.18 18.22
C ASP A 155 -8.35 -13.80 19.15
N GLU A 156 -7.34 -14.66 19.35
CA GLU A 156 -6.15 -14.34 20.14
C GLU A 156 -5.10 -13.51 19.35
N ILE A 157 -5.17 -13.54 18.02
CA ILE A 157 -4.27 -12.78 17.15
C ILE A 157 -4.75 -11.32 16.95
N VAL A 158 -5.94 -11.01 17.46
CA VAL A 158 -6.62 -9.73 17.25
C VAL A 158 -6.35 -8.78 18.40
N ALA A 159 -5.19 -8.14 18.42
CA ALA A 159 -4.99 -6.95 19.25
C ALA A 159 -5.67 -5.73 18.60
N PRO A 160 -6.37 -4.88 19.38
CA PRO A 160 -6.94 -3.64 18.87
C PRO A 160 -5.83 -2.77 18.27
N ALA A 161 -6.08 -2.21 17.09
CA ALA A 161 -5.13 -1.32 16.44
C ALA A 161 -4.76 -0.15 17.37
N PRO A 162 -3.47 0.16 17.55
CA PRO A 162 -3.07 1.27 18.40
C PRO A 162 -3.72 2.58 17.92
N ALA A 163 -4.14 3.41 18.87
CA ALA A 163 -4.93 4.64 18.68
C ALA A 163 -4.28 5.70 17.76
N VAL A 164 -3.03 5.52 17.38
CA VAL A 164 -2.25 6.44 16.53
C VAL A 164 -2.91 6.71 15.17
N TYR A 165 -3.67 5.76 14.62
CA TYR A 165 -4.39 5.96 13.33
C TYR A 165 -5.70 6.75 13.44
N ALA A 166 -6.21 6.99 14.65
CA ALA A 166 -7.44 7.76 14.85
C ALA A 166 -7.20 9.29 14.76
N GLU A 167 -5.99 9.75 15.08
CA GLU A 167 -5.68 11.19 15.11
C GLU A 167 -5.40 11.80 13.73
N GLU A 168 -4.80 11.04 12.80
CA GLU A 168 -4.55 11.55 11.44
C GLU A 168 -5.84 11.83 10.65
N LYS A 169 -6.93 11.11 10.93
CA LYS A 169 -8.23 11.40 10.29
C LYS A 169 -8.88 12.70 10.74
N LYS A 170 -8.58 13.15 11.97
CA LYS A 170 -9.10 14.44 12.48
C LYS A 170 -8.31 15.62 11.91
N LYS A 171 -6.99 15.48 11.70
CA LYS A 171 -6.16 16.53 11.10
C LYS A 171 -6.42 16.69 9.59
N GLY A 172 -6.63 15.61 8.85
CA GLY A 172 -6.95 15.67 7.41
C GLY A 172 -8.31 16.30 7.11
N LYS A 173 -9.34 16.05 7.94
CA LYS A 173 -10.66 16.70 7.77
C LYS A 173 -10.67 18.18 8.14
N LYS A 174 -9.79 18.62 9.08
CA LYS A 174 -9.68 20.05 9.42
C LYS A 174 -8.95 20.85 8.36
N SER A 175 -8.00 20.28 7.63
CA SER A 175 -7.30 20.96 6.55
C SER A 175 -8.15 21.06 5.27
N GLU A 176 -9.02 20.08 4.99
CA GLU A 176 -9.97 20.16 3.86
C GLU A 176 -11.12 21.14 4.13
N ALA A 177 -11.62 21.22 5.38
CA ALA A 177 -12.67 22.17 5.74
C ALA A 177 -12.16 23.64 5.75
N ALA A 178 -10.88 23.88 6.07
CA ALA A 178 -10.29 25.20 6.08
C ALA A 178 -9.93 25.74 4.69
N SER A 179 -9.78 24.88 3.68
CA SER A 179 -9.55 25.28 2.29
C SER A 179 -10.82 25.68 1.54
N ASP A 180 -11.98 25.14 1.93
CA ASP A 180 -13.26 25.45 1.29
C ASP A 180 -13.88 26.77 1.77
N GLU A 181 -13.58 27.25 2.99
CA GLU A 181 -14.05 28.55 3.47
C GLU A 181 -13.29 29.74 2.88
N LYS A 182 -12.03 29.58 2.48
CA LYS A 182 -11.25 30.65 1.84
C LYS A 182 -11.59 30.89 0.37
N GLY A 183 -12.32 29.98 -0.27
CA GLY A 183 -12.71 30.09 -1.69
C GLY A 183 -13.98 30.89 -1.98
N LYS A 184 -14.78 31.24 -0.96
CA LYS A 184 -16.08 31.91 -1.17
C LYS A 184 -16.11 33.41 -0.95
N ASN A 185 -15.03 34.03 -0.46
CA ASN A 185 -15.02 35.47 -0.11
C ASN A 185 -14.22 36.36 -1.05
N GLY A 186 -13.85 35.89 -2.28
CA GLY A 186 -13.01 36.62 -3.22
C GLY A 186 -13.65 37.08 -4.52
N ARG A 187 -14.99 37.14 -4.63
CA ARG A 187 -15.65 37.68 -5.84
C ARG A 187 -16.78 38.64 -5.52
N LYS A 188 -16.44 39.83 -5.08
CA LYS A 188 -17.28 41.04 -5.26
C LYS A 188 -16.38 42.26 -5.32
N SER A 189 -16.59 43.05 -6.39
CA SER A 189 -16.10 44.38 -6.71
C SER A 189 -14.85 44.47 -7.60
N ALA A 190 -15.08 44.71 -8.86
CA ALA A 190 -14.46 45.75 -9.68
C ALA A 190 -15.31 45.96 -10.93
N ALA A 191 -16.29 46.85 -10.83
CA ALA A 191 -16.91 47.47 -12.00
C ALA A 191 -16.00 48.62 -12.45
N LEU A 192 -15.51 48.59 -13.69
CA LEU A 192 -14.80 49.66 -14.35
C LEU A 192 -15.79 50.57 -15.06
N PRO A 193 -15.59 51.91 -15.04
CA PRO A 193 -16.50 52.88 -15.63
C PRO A 193 -16.36 52.94 -17.15
N LYS A 194 -17.49 53.18 -17.81
CA LYS A 194 -17.59 53.46 -19.24
C LYS A 194 -17.03 54.85 -19.53
N GLU A 195 -15.97 54.96 -20.30
CA GLU A 195 -15.60 56.22 -20.98
C GLU A 195 -16.36 56.36 -22.30
N LYS A 196 -17.09 57.47 -22.40
CA LYS A 196 -17.62 58.06 -23.63
C LYS A 196 -16.54 58.94 -24.22
N ASN A 197 -16.23 58.81 -25.48
CA ASN A 197 -15.80 59.87 -26.43
C ASN A 197 -15.98 59.26 -27.82
N GLY A 198 -16.67 59.81 -28.78
CA GLY A 198 -16.93 61.24 -29.18
C GLY A 198 -15.89 61.64 -30.24
N ARG A 199 -16.03 61.19 -31.40
CA ARG A 199 -15.96 61.85 -32.73
C ARG A 199 -15.71 60.83 -33.83
#